data_a0bcc32c0a8eb7c5318b6ba2358a18b7
#
_entry.id   a0bcc32c0a8eb7c5318b6ba2358a18b7
#
_cell.length_a   1.000
_cell.length_b   1.000
_cell.length_c   1.000
_cell.angle_alpha   90.00
_cell.angle_beta   90.00
_cell.angle_gamma   90.00
#
_symmetry.space_group_name_H-M   'P 1'
#
loop_
_entity.id
_entity.type
_entity.pdbx_description
1 polymer ?
#
loop_
_entity_poly.entity_id
_entity_poly.type
_entity_poly.pdbx_seq_one_letter_code
_entity_poly.pdbx_strand_id
1 'polypeptide(L)'
;MVKVKLKLDWANYKAAEYSCKNWHYSKCLPIGKSVKVGVWENNKFIGVVLFSRGTAPTLGKKYGLVQTECVELTRIALTNHISPVSRIMAIALKFLQKSNKGIRLVVSFAAKSENHHGGIYQACNWIYTGETTANKDAIYKGRRVPNRSLTPISQRYKCTVSELIKKGVFSDIRQIGKHRYLMPL
;
A
#
# COMPACT_ATOMS: atom_id res chain seq x y z
N MET A 1 -6.30 32.88 8.08
CA MET A 1 -6.03 31.43 7.91
C MET A 1 -5.52 30.85 9.22
N VAL A 2 -6.21 29.87 9.79
CA VAL A 2 -5.74 29.17 11.00
C VAL A 2 -4.51 28.36 10.64
N LYS A 3 -3.38 28.67 11.27
CA LYS A 3 -2.09 27.98 11.03
C LYS A 3 -2.17 26.61 11.70
N VAL A 4 -2.40 25.54 10.89
CA VAL A 4 -2.43 24.16 11.38
C VAL A 4 -1.01 23.73 11.76
N LYS A 5 -0.83 23.27 13.01
CA LYS A 5 0.43 22.70 13.49
C LYS A 5 0.47 21.22 13.15
N LEU A 6 1.20 20.88 12.07
CA LEU A 6 1.42 19.51 11.65
C LEU A 6 2.70 18.96 12.31
N LYS A 7 2.61 17.81 12.97
CA LYS A 7 3.74 17.06 13.54
C LYS A 7 3.73 15.64 12.99
N LEU A 8 4.89 15.14 12.57
CA LEU A 8 5.11 13.72 12.29
C LEU A 8 6.16 13.18 13.27
N ASP A 9 5.94 11.94 13.70
CA ASP A 9 6.83 11.25 14.63
C ASP A 9 6.66 9.73 14.48
N TRP A 10 7.45 8.93 15.19
CA TRP A 10 7.29 7.48 15.14
C TRP A 10 5.95 7.04 15.74
N ALA A 11 5.30 6.08 15.08
CA ALA A 11 4.09 5.44 15.59
C ALA A 11 4.38 4.02 16.08
N ASN A 12 3.70 3.62 17.14
CA ASN A 12 3.74 2.23 17.61
C ASN A 12 2.82 1.32 16.78
N TYR A 13 2.89 0.01 17.06
CA TYR A 13 2.09 -0.99 16.37
C TYR A 13 0.58 -0.74 16.53
N LYS A 14 0.13 -0.48 17.76
CA LYS A 14 -1.31 -0.29 18.06
C LYS A 14 -1.90 0.92 17.32
N ALA A 15 -1.18 2.03 17.25
CA ALA A 15 -1.61 3.22 16.50
C ALA A 15 -1.72 2.94 14.99
N ALA A 16 -0.76 2.19 14.43
CA ALA A 16 -0.80 1.80 13.03
C ALA A 16 -1.93 0.82 12.73
N GLU A 17 -2.15 -0.16 13.59
CA GLU A 17 -3.25 -1.13 13.48
C GLU A 17 -4.61 -0.44 13.54
N TYR A 18 -4.80 0.43 14.54
CA TYR A 18 -6.01 1.23 14.68
C TYR A 18 -6.30 2.08 13.44
N SER A 19 -5.28 2.80 12.93
CA SER A 19 -5.42 3.64 11.75
C SER A 19 -5.79 2.83 10.51
N CYS A 20 -5.12 1.71 10.27
CA CYS A 20 -5.42 0.85 9.13
C CYS A 20 -6.81 0.24 9.22
N LYS A 21 -7.23 -0.21 10.41
CA LYS A 21 -8.56 -0.82 10.63
C LYS A 21 -9.69 0.18 10.43
N ASN A 22 -9.52 1.41 10.89
CA ASN A 22 -10.60 2.39 10.88
C ASN A 22 -10.58 3.32 9.66
N TRP A 23 -9.40 3.70 9.16
CA TRP A 23 -9.24 4.79 8.19
C TRP A 23 -8.64 4.37 6.85
N HIS A 24 -8.33 3.07 6.64
CA HIS A 24 -7.84 2.58 5.36
C HIS A 24 -8.81 1.57 4.76
N TYR A 25 -9.03 1.62 3.45
CA TYR A 25 -9.96 0.73 2.75
C TYR A 25 -9.64 -0.76 2.92
N SER A 26 -8.36 -1.13 3.06
CA SER A 26 -7.96 -2.54 3.23
C SER A 26 -8.26 -3.11 4.61
N LYS A 27 -8.63 -2.27 5.59
CA LYS A 27 -8.96 -2.64 6.98
C LYS A 27 -7.92 -3.52 7.70
N CYS A 28 -6.69 -3.57 7.21
CA CYS A 28 -5.63 -4.40 7.79
C CYS A 28 -4.25 -3.76 7.65
N LEU A 29 -3.35 -4.11 8.56
CA LEU A 29 -1.93 -3.79 8.44
C LEU A 29 -1.28 -4.54 7.26
N PRO A 30 -0.24 -3.98 6.65
CA PRO A 30 0.61 -4.73 5.72
C PRO A 30 1.31 -5.88 6.46
N ILE A 31 1.50 -6.99 5.75
CA ILE A 31 2.22 -8.15 6.29
C ILE A 31 3.72 -7.80 6.38
N GLY A 32 4.35 -8.19 7.48
CA GLY A 32 5.78 -8.03 7.71
C GLY A 32 6.17 -6.73 8.42
N LYS A 33 7.49 -6.54 8.54
CA LYS A 33 8.05 -5.36 9.23
C LYS A 33 7.80 -4.08 8.43
N SER A 34 7.39 -3.02 9.11
CA SER A 34 7.11 -1.72 8.51
C SER A 34 7.69 -0.57 9.33
N VAL A 35 8.13 0.45 8.64
CA VAL A 35 8.41 1.77 9.21
C VAL A 35 7.07 2.49 9.36
N LYS A 36 6.78 2.99 10.56
CA LYS A 36 5.49 3.56 10.92
C LYS A 36 5.69 5.01 11.32
N VAL A 37 5.20 5.92 10.48
CA VAL A 37 5.23 7.36 10.74
C VAL A 37 3.83 7.80 11.14
N GLY A 38 3.67 8.25 12.37
CA GLY A 38 2.43 8.81 12.88
C GLY A 38 2.29 10.28 12.49
N VAL A 39 1.06 10.72 12.38
CA VAL A 39 0.70 12.08 11.95
C VAL A 39 -0.22 12.71 12.98
N TRP A 40 0.11 13.94 13.39
CA TRP A 40 -0.69 14.74 14.33
C TRP A 40 -0.97 16.13 13.75
N GLU A 41 -2.20 16.58 13.88
CA GLU A 41 -2.61 17.96 13.64
C GLU A 41 -3.08 18.60 14.95
N ASN A 42 -2.52 19.76 15.30
CA ASN A 42 -2.87 20.48 16.53
C ASN A 42 -2.86 19.57 17.76
N ASN A 43 -1.82 18.70 17.87
CA ASN A 43 -1.63 17.67 18.89
C ASN A 43 -2.65 16.51 18.88
N LYS A 44 -3.59 16.48 17.93
CA LYS A 44 -4.53 15.35 17.75
C LYS A 44 -3.92 14.35 16.77
N PHE A 45 -3.89 13.07 17.14
CA PHE A 45 -3.48 11.98 16.24
C PHE A 45 -4.50 11.82 15.11
N ILE A 46 -4.03 11.87 13.87
CA ILE A 46 -4.88 11.77 12.67
C ILE A 46 -4.55 10.58 11.79
N GLY A 47 -3.53 9.80 12.11
CA GLY A 47 -3.23 8.56 11.38
C GLY A 47 -1.77 8.26 11.17
N VAL A 48 -1.50 7.42 10.16
CA VAL A 48 -0.15 6.93 9.87
C VAL A 48 0.17 6.87 8.38
N VAL A 49 1.46 6.98 8.09
CA VAL A 49 2.07 6.62 6.79
C VAL A 49 2.98 5.41 7.03
N LEU A 50 2.79 4.33 6.26
CA LEU A 50 3.51 3.07 6.45
C LEU A 50 4.35 2.73 5.23
N PHE A 51 5.63 2.43 5.49
CA PHE A 51 6.55 1.90 4.49
C PHE A 51 6.96 0.48 4.87
N SER A 52 7.05 -0.41 3.90
CA SER A 52 7.52 -1.79 4.10
C SER A 52 8.35 -2.26 2.91
N ARG A 53 8.95 -3.44 3.03
CA ARG A 53 9.67 -4.05 1.90
C ARG A 53 8.74 -4.50 0.77
N GLY A 54 7.42 -4.31 0.92
CA GLY A 54 6.42 -4.78 -0.03
C GLY A 54 6.21 -6.29 0.03
N THR A 55 5.30 -6.78 -0.80
CA THR A 55 5.00 -8.22 -0.91
C THR A 55 5.95 -8.96 -1.85
N ALA A 56 6.64 -8.22 -2.72
CA ALA A 56 7.60 -8.79 -3.68
C ALA A 56 9.04 -8.52 -3.25
N PRO A 57 9.84 -9.54 -2.94
CA PRO A 57 11.25 -9.37 -2.58
C PRO A 57 12.08 -8.77 -3.74
N THR A 58 11.55 -8.82 -4.96
CA THR A 58 12.17 -8.31 -6.18
C THR A 58 11.71 -6.90 -6.56
N LEU A 59 11.09 -6.15 -5.64
CA LEU A 59 10.50 -4.83 -5.94
C LEU A 59 11.48 -3.85 -6.60
N GLY A 60 12.73 -3.82 -6.12
CA GLY A 60 13.79 -2.95 -6.66
C GLY A 60 14.55 -3.52 -7.85
N LYS A 61 14.46 -4.84 -8.10
CA LYS A 61 15.32 -5.53 -9.08
C LYS A 61 15.29 -4.94 -10.49
N LYS A 62 14.11 -4.57 -10.97
CA LYS A 62 13.97 -3.98 -12.31
C LYS A 62 14.55 -2.55 -12.43
N TYR A 63 14.93 -1.95 -11.32
CA TYR A 63 15.59 -0.64 -11.24
C TYR A 63 17.08 -0.76 -10.87
N GLY A 64 17.63 -1.98 -10.91
CA GLY A 64 19.03 -2.24 -10.55
C GLY A 64 19.31 -2.12 -9.04
N LEU A 65 18.26 -2.18 -8.20
CA LEU A 65 18.37 -1.99 -6.75
C LEU A 65 18.20 -3.33 -6.02
N VAL A 66 18.95 -3.49 -4.93
CA VAL A 66 18.75 -4.61 -4.00
C VAL A 66 17.56 -4.33 -3.07
N GLN A 67 17.09 -5.38 -2.39
CA GLN A 67 15.89 -5.30 -1.56
C GLN A 67 16.00 -4.28 -0.43
N THR A 68 17.20 -3.99 0.08
CA THR A 68 17.45 -3.02 1.14
C THR A 68 17.44 -1.58 0.67
N GLU A 69 17.56 -1.34 -0.64
CA GLU A 69 17.57 -0.01 -1.24
C GLU A 69 16.18 0.45 -1.73
N CYS A 70 15.18 -0.44 -1.71
CA CYS A 70 13.84 -0.16 -2.21
C CYS A 70 12.78 -0.52 -1.18
N VAL A 71 11.80 0.37 -0.98
CA VAL A 71 10.64 0.13 -0.11
C VAL A 71 9.34 0.48 -0.82
N GLU A 72 8.26 -0.10 -0.35
CA GLU A 72 6.90 0.22 -0.77
C GLU A 72 6.24 1.17 0.24
N LEU A 73 5.67 2.27 -0.23
CA LEU A 73 4.68 3.03 0.51
C LEU A 73 3.37 2.24 0.47
N THR A 74 3.11 1.48 1.54
CA THR A 74 2.04 0.49 1.56
C THR A 74 0.71 1.02 2.04
N ARG A 75 0.70 2.02 2.93
CA ARG A 75 -0.53 2.62 3.48
C ARG A 75 -0.34 4.11 3.77
N ILE A 76 -1.37 4.87 3.45
CA ILE A 76 -1.64 6.19 4.00
C ILE A 76 -3.02 6.07 4.65
N ALA A 77 -3.06 5.95 5.98
CA ALA A 77 -4.28 5.71 6.74
C ALA A 77 -4.54 6.92 7.63
N LEU A 78 -5.34 7.85 7.14
CA LEU A 78 -5.64 9.12 7.79
C LEU A 78 -7.14 9.27 8.00
N THR A 79 -7.54 9.85 9.14
CA THR A 79 -8.90 10.34 9.36
C THR A 79 -9.07 11.74 8.75
N ASN A 80 -10.18 12.41 9.02
CA ASN A 80 -10.40 13.79 8.57
C ASN A 80 -9.26 14.70 9.05
N HIS A 81 -8.69 15.47 8.14
CA HIS A 81 -7.54 16.34 8.37
C HIS A 81 -7.58 17.56 7.47
N ILE A 82 -6.84 18.60 7.85
CA ILE A 82 -6.76 19.89 7.14
C ILE A 82 -5.49 19.95 6.29
N SER A 83 -4.37 19.41 6.79
CA SER A 83 -3.10 19.45 6.08
C SER A 83 -3.16 18.65 4.78
N PRO A 84 -2.69 19.16 3.65
CA PRO A 84 -2.62 18.41 2.41
C PRO A 84 -1.83 17.12 2.57
N VAL A 85 -2.34 16.01 2.01
CA VAL A 85 -1.65 14.70 2.03
C VAL A 85 -0.26 14.80 1.42
N SER A 86 -0.08 15.64 0.40
CA SER A 86 1.23 15.91 -0.22
C SER A 86 2.27 16.43 0.79
N ARG A 87 1.86 17.33 1.68
CA ARG A 87 2.74 17.84 2.74
C ARG A 87 3.08 16.75 3.76
N ILE A 88 2.09 15.96 4.18
CA ILE A 88 2.28 14.82 5.10
C ILE A 88 3.27 13.83 4.49
N MET A 89 3.06 13.47 3.22
CA MET A 89 3.90 12.51 2.51
C MET A 89 5.34 13.01 2.33
N ALA A 90 5.54 14.27 1.96
CA ALA A 90 6.86 14.87 1.83
C ALA A 90 7.66 14.80 3.16
N ILE A 91 7.01 15.07 4.30
CA ILE A 91 7.65 14.97 5.61
C ILE A 91 7.92 13.50 5.96
N ALA A 92 6.98 12.58 5.69
CA ALA A 92 7.15 11.15 5.95
C ALA A 92 8.32 10.55 5.15
N LEU A 93 8.51 10.98 3.89
CA LEU A 93 9.66 10.59 3.06
C LEU A 93 10.99 11.08 3.65
N LYS A 94 11.05 12.33 4.14
CA LYS A 94 12.23 12.85 4.85
C LYS A 94 12.53 12.06 6.12
N PHE A 95 11.50 11.67 6.87
CA PHE A 95 11.63 10.80 8.03
C PHE A 95 12.25 9.44 7.65
N LEU A 96 11.73 8.83 6.59
CA LEU A 96 12.23 7.57 6.06
C LEU A 96 13.70 7.67 5.66
N GLN A 97 14.04 8.67 4.85
CA GLN A 97 15.40 8.89 4.35
C GLN A 97 16.41 9.16 5.47
N LYS A 98 16.03 9.97 6.47
CA LYS A 98 16.90 10.27 7.62
C LYS A 98 17.21 9.03 8.45
N SER A 99 16.25 8.14 8.64
CA SER A 99 16.39 6.94 9.46
C SER A 99 16.91 5.71 8.71
N ASN A 100 16.86 5.74 7.38
CA ASN A 100 17.24 4.60 6.52
C ASN A 100 18.02 5.12 5.30
N LYS A 101 19.24 5.57 5.53
CA LYS A 101 20.11 6.20 4.51
C LYS A 101 20.40 5.33 3.28
N GLY A 102 20.23 4.01 3.39
CA GLY A 102 20.42 3.08 2.26
C GLY A 102 19.24 3.00 1.31
N ILE A 103 18.08 3.58 1.65
CA ILE A 103 16.92 3.56 0.76
C ILE A 103 17.08 4.62 -0.32
N ARG A 104 17.00 4.19 -1.57
CA ARG A 104 17.17 5.01 -2.77
C ARG A 104 15.88 5.17 -3.57
N LEU A 105 14.91 4.28 -3.36
CA LEU A 105 13.65 4.29 -4.10
C LEU A 105 12.47 3.92 -3.23
N VAL A 106 11.41 4.69 -3.33
CA VAL A 106 10.09 4.33 -2.81
C VAL A 106 9.16 4.03 -3.97
N VAL A 107 8.50 2.88 -3.93
CA VAL A 107 7.48 2.48 -4.91
C VAL A 107 6.12 2.54 -4.24
N SER A 108 5.09 2.94 -4.98
CA SER A 108 3.72 2.84 -4.49
C SER A 108 2.75 2.43 -5.60
N PHE A 109 1.60 1.90 -5.18
CA PHE A 109 0.59 1.37 -6.08
C PHE A 109 -0.78 1.95 -5.75
N ALA A 110 -1.39 2.65 -6.70
CA ALA A 110 -2.78 3.08 -6.59
C ALA A 110 -3.70 1.97 -7.12
N ALA A 111 -4.63 1.52 -6.27
CA ALA A 111 -5.53 0.42 -6.57
C ALA A 111 -6.68 0.88 -7.46
N LYS A 112 -6.70 0.49 -8.72
CA LYS A 112 -7.80 0.80 -9.67
C LYS A 112 -9.15 0.24 -9.20
N SER A 113 -9.15 -0.87 -8.46
CA SER A 113 -10.36 -1.45 -7.88
C SER A 113 -11.05 -0.55 -6.86
N GLU A 114 -10.33 0.42 -6.31
CA GLU A 114 -10.80 1.39 -5.33
C GLU A 114 -10.98 2.80 -5.95
N ASN A 115 -11.04 2.88 -7.28
CA ASN A 115 -11.06 4.13 -8.05
C ASN A 115 -9.89 5.09 -7.71
N HIS A 116 -8.76 4.53 -7.30
CA HIS A 116 -7.59 5.34 -7.01
C HIS A 116 -6.82 5.63 -8.30
N HIS A 117 -6.85 6.89 -8.72
CA HIS A 117 -6.14 7.37 -9.92
C HIS A 117 -4.70 7.84 -9.62
N GLY A 118 -4.26 7.77 -8.37
CA GLY A 118 -2.93 8.19 -7.96
C GLY A 118 -2.72 9.71 -7.88
N GLY A 119 -3.78 10.51 -7.80
CA GLY A 119 -3.70 11.98 -7.70
C GLY A 119 -2.80 12.47 -6.56
N ILE A 120 -2.75 11.78 -5.42
CA ILE A 120 -1.86 12.11 -4.31
C ILE A 120 -0.38 11.95 -4.69
N TYR A 121 -0.03 10.98 -5.54
CA TYR A 121 1.34 10.76 -6.01
C TYR A 121 1.71 11.83 -7.04
N GLN A 122 0.81 12.13 -7.97
CA GLN A 122 1.00 13.19 -8.97
C GLN A 122 1.21 14.55 -8.28
N ALA A 123 0.40 14.89 -7.28
CA ALA A 123 0.53 16.10 -6.47
C ALA A 123 1.85 16.17 -5.66
N CYS A 124 2.59 15.09 -5.56
CA CYS A 124 3.88 14.99 -4.88
C CYS A 124 5.05 14.77 -5.84
N ASN A 125 4.85 14.98 -7.14
CA ASN A 125 5.87 14.79 -8.20
C ASN A 125 6.44 13.35 -8.26
N TRP A 126 5.63 12.33 -7.92
CA TRP A 126 6.01 10.95 -8.15
C TRP A 126 5.97 10.62 -9.63
N ILE A 127 6.92 9.82 -10.09
CA ILE A 127 7.04 9.39 -11.47
C ILE A 127 6.04 8.25 -11.73
N TYR A 128 5.08 8.47 -12.62
CA TYR A 128 4.20 7.40 -13.10
C TYR A 128 4.94 6.46 -14.05
N THR A 129 4.89 5.16 -13.81
CA THR A 129 5.60 4.15 -14.62
C THR A 129 4.67 3.09 -15.19
N GLY A 130 3.44 3.47 -15.48
CA GLY A 130 2.46 2.57 -16.06
C GLY A 130 1.75 1.70 -15.03
N GLU A 131 1.13 0.64 -15.52
CA GLU A 131 0.34 -0.27 -14.70
C GLU A 131 1.10 -1.56 -14.39
N THR A 132 0.74 -2.19 -13.29
CA THR A 132 1.18 -3.55 -13.01
C THR A 132 0.38 -4.53 -13.86
N THR A 133 0.93 -5.71 -14.12
CA THR A 133 0.14 -6.81 -14.63
C THR A 133 -1.08 -7.04 -13.75
N ALA A 134 -2.23 -7.22 -14.38
CA ALA A 134 -3.47 -7.48 -13.67
C ALA A 134 -3.37 -8.76 -12.83
N ASN A 135 -3.78 -8.68 -11.57
CA ASN A 135 -3.90 -9.86 -10.72
C ASN A 135 -5.24 -10.55 -10.99
N LYS A 136 -5.23 -11.89 -11.02
CA LYS A 136 -6.46 -12.67 -11.09
C LYS A 136 -7.05 -12.80 -9.69
N ASP A 137 -8.15 -12.10 -9.44
CA ASP A 137 -8.93 -12.27 -8.22
C ASP A 137 -10.21 -13.05 -8.57
N ALA A 138 -10.73 -13.85 -7.67
CA ALA A 138 -11.96 -14.59 -7.88
C ALA A 138 -12.96 -14.33 -6.75
N ILE A 139 -14.23 -14.58 -7.02
CA ILE A 139 -15.26 -14.68 -6.00
C ILE A 139 -15.35 -16.15 -5.56
N TYR A 140 -15.19 -16.40 -4.28
CA TYR A 140 -15.34 -17.70 -3.63
C TYR A 140 -16.31 -17.58 -2.47
N LYS A 141 -17.41 -18.32 -2.50
CA LYS A 141 -18.48 -18.25 -1.48
C LYS A 141 -18.97 -16.81 -1.24
N GLY A 142 -19.18 -16.02 -2.29
CA GLY A 142 -19.64 -14.64 -2.24
C GLY A 142 -18.59 -13.61 -1.78
N ARG A 143 -17.34 -14.02 -1.53
CA ARG A 143 -16.26 -13.12 -1.09
C ARG A 143 -15.15 -13.04 -2.12
N ARG A 144 -14.60 -11.84 -2.32
CA ARG A 144 -13.43 -11.64 -3.16
C ARG A 144 -12.20 -12.29 -2.52
N VAL A 145 -11.54 -13.14 -3.30
CA VAL A 145 -10.32 -13.85 -2.91
C VAL A 145 -9.18 -13.43 -3.84
N PRO A 146 -8.07 -12.90 -3.29
CA PRO A 146 -6.93 -12.50 -4.09
C PRO A 146 -6.21 -13.72 -4.68
N ASN A 147 -5.55 -13.52 -5.83
CA ASN A 147 -4.86 -14.57 -6.58
C ASN A 147 -3.98 -15.49 -5.71
N ARG A 148 -3.20 -14.90 -4.79
CA ARG A 148 -2.33 -15.66 -3.87
C ARG A 148 -3.07 -16.68 -2.98
N SER A 149 -4.36 -16.49 -2.76
CA SER A 149 -5.20 -17.36 -1.95
C SER A 149 -5.96 -18.40 -2.77
N LEU A 150 -5.90 -18.33 -4.10
CA LEU A 150 -6.61 -19.29 -4.98
C LEU A 150 -5.92 -20.66 -4.94
N THR A 151 -4.58 -20.70 -4.98
CA THR A 151 -3.82 -21.96 -4.93
C THR A 151 -4.07 -22.76 -3.65
N PRO A 152 -3.98 -22.20 -2.43
CA PRO A 152 -4.32 -22.94 -1.21
C PRO A 152 -5.76 -23.47 -1.19
N ILE A 153 -6.70 -22.72 -1.79
CA ILE A 153 -8.09 -23.19 -1.88
C ILE A 153 -8.18 -24.34 -2.89
N SER A 154 -7.57 -24.23 -4.06
CA SER A 154 -7.60 -25.27 -5.09
C SER A 154 -6.97 -26.58 -4.59
N GLN A 155 -5.91 -26.51 -3.81
CA GLN A 155 -5.28 -27.68 -3.18
C GLN A 155 -6.24 -28.44 -2.27
N ARG A 156 -7.09 -27.73 -1.49
CA ARG A 156 -8.13 -28.38 -0.65
C ARG A 156 -9.16 -29.17 -1.46
N TYR A 157 -9.43 -28.72 -2.69
CA TYR A 157 -10.33 -29.40 -3.60
C TYR A 157 -9.64 -30.44 -4.48
N LYS A 158 -8.32 -30.60 -4.35
CA LYS A 158 -7.49 -31.46 -5.23
C LYS A 158 -7.72 -31.21 -6.72
N CYS A 159 -7.96 -29.95 -7.08
CA CYS A 159 -8.27 -29.49 -8.43
C CYS A 159 -7.43 -28.26 -8.77
N THR A 160 -7.22 -27.97 -10.02
CA THR A 160 -6.61 -26.72 -10.46
C THR A 160 -7.59 -25.54 -10.31
N VAL A 161 -7.07 -24.32 -10.28
CA VAL A 161 -7.91 -23.09 -10.26
C VAL A 161 -8.82 -23.06 -11.48
N SER A 162 -8.32 -23.46 -12.65
CA SER A 162 -9.09 -23.48 -13.92
C SER A 162 -10.25 -24.48 -13.85
N GLU A 163 -10.05 -25.65 -13.27
CA GLU A 163 -11.12 -26.63 -13.06
C GLU A 163 -12.18 -26.16 -12.07
N LEU A 164 -11.77 -25.46 -11.00
CA LEU A 164 -12.71 -24.89 -10.04
C LEU A 164 -13.54 -23.75 -10.62
N ILE A 165 -12.98 -23.00 -11.59
CA ILE A 165 -13.76 -22.03 -12.38
C ILE A 165 -14.80 -22.75 -13.24
N LYS A 166 -14.39 -23.77 -14.00
CA LYS A 166 -15.30 -24.56 -14.83
C LYS A 166 -16.41 -25.22 -14.00
N LYS A 167 -16.11 -25.64 -12.77
CA LYS A 167 -17.07 -26.22 -11.82
C LYS A 167 -17.94 -25.19 -11.09
N GLY A 168 -17.78 -23.87 -11.38
CA GLY A 168 -18.55 -22.80 -10.74
C GLY A 168 -18.20 -22.55 -9.27
N VAL A 169 -17.14 -23.17 -8.74
CA VAL A 169 -16.67 -22.94 -7.36
C VAL A 169 -16.05 -21.55 -7.21
N PHE A 170 -15.34 -21.11 -8.25
CA PHE A 170 -14.87 -19.73 -8.41
C PHE A 170 -15.71 -19.03 -9.47
N SER A 171 -16.25 -17.87 -9.14
CA SER A 171 -16.95 -17.01 -10.09
C SER A 171 -16.24 -15.65 -10.23
N ASP A 172 -16.50 -14.98 -11.36
CA ASP A 172 -16.06 -13.61 -11.64
C ASP A 172 -14.57 -13.36 -11.32
N ILE A 173 -13.69 -13.96 -12.11
CA ILE A 173 -12.25 -13.68 -12.05
C ILE A 173 -12.01 -12.30 -12.67
N ARG A 174 -11.68 -11.35 -11.81
CA ARG A 174 -11.31 -9.99 -12.21
C ARG A 174 -9.81 -9.87 -12.35
N GLN A 175 -9.37 -9.34 -13.49
CA GLN A 175 -8.00 -8.91 -13.70
C GLN A 175 -7.97 -7.39 -13.55
N ILE A 176 -7.32 -6.90 -12.48
CA ILE A 176 -7.24 -5.47 -12.20
C ILE A 176 -5.78 -5.13 -11.90
N GLY A 177 -5.17 -4.33 -12.78
CA GLY A 177 -3.85 -3.74 -12.55
C GLY A 177 -3.90 -2.64 -11.49
N LYS A 178 -2.74 -2.13 -11.13
CA LYS A 178 -2.58 -0.96 -10.27
C LYS A 178 -1.69 0.05 -10.96
N HIS A 179 -1.99 1.32 -10.83
CA HIS A 179 -1.07 2.37 -11.25
C HIS A 179 0.17 2.35 -10.37
N ARG A 180 1.36 2.34 -10.99
CA ARG A 180 2.63 2.31 -10.28
C ARG A 180 3.32 3.66 -10.32
N TYR A 181 3.75 4.10 -9.16
CA TYR A 181 4.44 5.36 -8.94
C TYR A 181 5.78 5.14 -8.25
N LEU A 182 6.78 5.93 -8.62
CA LEU A 182 8.14 5.90 -8.10
C LEU A 182 8.51 7.24 -7.51
N MET A 183 9.23 7.21 -6.38
CA MET A 183 9.87 8.37 -5.77
C MET A 183 11.33 8.03 -5.49
N PRO A 184 12.28 8.48 -6.31
CA PRO A 184 13.72 8.48 -5.98
C PRO A 184 13.98 9.33 -4.72
N LEU A 185 14.89 8.87 -3.85
CA LEU A 185 15.29 9.56 -2.62
C LEU A 185 16.73 10.04 -2.68
#